data_a42b81013337c833470b3190d24d2b67
#
_entry.id   a42b81013337c833470b3190d24d2b67
#
_cell.length_a   1.000
_cell.length_b   1.000
_cell.length_c   1.000
_cell.angle_alpha   90.00
_cell.angle_beta   90.00
_cell.angle_gamma   90.00
#
_symmetry.space_group_name_H-M   'P 1'
#
loop_
_entity.id
_entity.type
_entity.pdbx_description
1 polymer ?
#
loop_
_entity_poly.entity_id
_entity_poly.type
_entity_poly.pdbx_seq_one_letter_code
_entity_poly.pdbx_strand_id
1 'polypeptide(L)'
;ENFEPPDELDGAEVLLWAYNPASPFFMMRYADGTEYKPIHGLAICRYKGSEVFYKFSCDRNWNVEGDFDETSIEAAVQNAQKQSSEPITWIKKQSRI
;
A
#
# COMPACT_ATOMS: atom_id res chain seq x y z
N GLU A 1 5.96 18.89 -3.76
CA GLU A 1 6.64 17.71 -3.22
C GLU A 1 6.06 16.44 -3.83
N ASN A 2 6.92 15.52 -4.23
CA ASN A 2 6.49 14.31 -4.92
C ASN A 2 6.49 13.13 -3.94
N PHE A 3 5.31 12.59 -3.68
CA PHE A 3 5.15 11.44 -2.78
C PHE A 3 4.97 10.12 -3.54
N GLU A 4 5.13 10.15 -4.85
CA GLU A 4 4.91 8.96 -5.68
C GLU A 4 5.89 7.85 -5.29
N PRO A 5 5.41 6.59 -5.20
CA PRO A 5 6.30 5.46 -4.92
C PRO A 5 7.17 5.15 -6.13
N PRO A 6 8.22 4.33 -5.95
CA PRO A 6 8.94 3.80 -7.10
C PRO A 6 8.03 2.93 -7.95
N ASP A 7 8.49 2.58 -9.15
CA ASP A 7 7.69 1.78 -10.09
C ASP A 7 7.41 0.37 -9.53
N GLU A 8 8.31 -0.14 -8.69
CA GLU A 8 8.17 -1.44 -8.07
C GLU A 8 8.44 -1.36 -6.57
N LEU A 9 7.71 -2.19 -5.83
CA LEU A 9 7.94 -2.38 -4.40
C LEU A 9 8.12 -3.88 -4.18
N ASP A 10 9.22 -4.27 -3.55
CA ASP A 10 9.57 -5.67 -3.32
C ASP A 10 9.46 -6.52 -4.60
N GLY A 11 9.80 -5.92 -5.74
CA GLY A 11 9.76 -6.60 -7.03
C GLY A 11 8.41 -6.64 -7.71
N ALA A 12 7.35 -6.13 -7.08
CA ALA A 12 6.01 -6.11 -7.66
C ALA A 12 5.72 -4.74 -8.27
N GLU A 13 5.07 -4.74 -9.43
CA GLU A 13 4.71 -3.50 -10.11
C GLU A 13 3.62 -2.76 -9.35
N VAL A 14 3.82 -1.46 -9.10
CA VAL A 14 2.83 -0.62 -8.44
C VAL A 14 1.79 -0.19 -9.47
N LEU A 15 0.52 -0.46 -9.18
CA LEU A 15 -0.60 -0.13 -10.05
C LEU A 15 -1.37 1.09 -9.53
N LEU A 16 -1.67 1.10 -8.23
CA LEU A 16 -2.37 2.19 -7.55
C LEU A 16 -1.61 2.52 -6.29
N TRP A 17 -1.67 3.77 -5.86
CA TRP A 17 -1.05 4.16 -4.61
C TRP A 17 -1.84 5.27 -3.94
N ALA A 18 -1.62 5.40 -2.64
CA ALA A 18 -2.17 6.48 -1.83
C ALA A 18 -1.13 6.85 -0.78
N TYR A 19 -1.05 8.13 -0.45
CA TYR A 19 -0.06 8.61 0.50
C TYR A 19 -0.63 9.75 1.32
N ASN A 20 -0.42 9.70 2.64
CA ASN A 20 -0.86 10.78 3.53
C ASN A 20 0.31 11.16 4.43
N PRO A 21 1.01 12.28 4.13
CA PRO A 21 2.15 12.69 4.97
C PRO A 21 1.72 13.27 6.31
N ALA A 22 0.49 13.78 6.41
CA ALA A 22 0.03 14.47 7.61
C ALA A 22 -0.33 13.51 8.73
N SER A 23 -0.92 12.35 8.39
CA SER A 23 -1.30 11.36 9.39
C SER A 23 -1.30 9.98 8.75
N PRO A 24 -1.08 8.91 9.56
CA PRO A 24 -1.09 7.56 9.00
C PRO A 24 -2.51 7.11 8.66
N PHE A 25 -2.62 6.24 7.67
CA PHE A 25 -3.89 5.57 7.37
C PHE A 25 -4.31 4.67 8.53
N PHE A 26 -3.33 4.00 9.13
CA PHE A 26 -3.55 3.18 10.31
C PHE A 26 -2.20 2.87 10.94
N MET A 27 -2.25 2.31 12.14
CA MET A 27 -1.05 1.87 12.87
C MET A 27 -0.95 0.36 12.76
N MET A 28 0.13 -0.13 12.15
CA MET A 28 0.36 -1.56 12.05
C MET A 28 0.92 -2.09 13.38
N ARG A 29 0.29 -3.14 13.89
CA ARG A 29 0.70 -3.77 15.13
C ARG A 29 1.49 -5.02 14.83
N TYR A 30 2.59 -5.21 15.55
CA TYR A 30 3.35 -6.45 15.46
C TYR A 30 2.57 -7.61 16.11
N ALA A 31 2.99 -8.84 15.78
CA ALA A 31 2.30 -10.04 16.23
C ALA A 31 2.19 -10.13 17.76
N ASP A 32 3.17 -9.61 18.48
CA ASP A 32 3.16 -9.60 19.95
C ASP A 32 2.34 -8.45 20.55
N GLY A 33 1.86 -7.54 19.71
CA GLY A 33 1.02 -6.43 20.14
C GLY A 33 1.75 -5.30 20.85
N THR A 34 3.08 -5.34 20.91
CA THR A 34 3.83 -4.37 21.74
C THR A 34 4.28 -3.13 21.01
N GLU A 35 4.28 -3.14 19.67
CA GLU A 35 4.75 -2.01 18.89
C GLU A 35 3.80 -1.68 17.74
N TYR A 36 3.91 -0.45 17.27
CA TYR A 36 3.12 0.06 16.17
C TYR A 36 4.03 0.72 15.14
N LYS A 37 3.73 0.49 13.87
CA LYS A 37 4.34 1.22 12.76
C LYS A 37 3.27 2.08 12.11
N PRO A 38 3.50 3.39 11.95
CA PRO A 38 2.54 4.23 11.23
C PRO A 38 2.63 3.93 9.74
N ILE A 39 1.48 3.71 9.12
CA ILE A 39 1.40 3.42 7.68
C ILE A 39 0.94 4.68 6.98
N HIS A 40 1.86 5.30 6.24
CA HIS A 40 1.62 6.54 5.52
C HIS A 40 1.43 6.33 4.02
N GLY A 41 1.83 5.17 3.50
CA GLY A 41 1.70 4.83 2.11
C GLY A 41 1.01 3.50 1.91
N LEU A 42 0.16 3.44 0.90
CA LEU A 42 -0.52 2.19 0.50
C LEU A 42 -0.29 2.00 -0.98
N ALA A 43 -0.06 0.76 -1.39
CA ALA A 43 0.13 0.46 -2.80
C ALA A 43 -0.55 -0.85 -3.14
N ILE A 44 -1.24 -0.85 -4.28
CA ILE A 44 -1.79 -2.08 -4.87
C ILE A 44 -0.82 -2.50 -5.95
N CYS A 45 -0.24 -3.67 -5.81
CA CYS A 45 0.85 -4.13 -6.65
C CYS A 45 0.57 -5.53 -7.20
N ARG A 46 1.32 -5.89 -8.24
CA ARG A 46 1.19 -7.19 -8.87
C ARG A 46 2.56 -7.64 -9.39
N TYR A 47 2.92 -8.89 -9.11
CA TYR A 47 4.10 -9.48 -9.71
C TYR A 47 3.82 -9.85 -11.15
N LYS A 48 4.83 -9.74 -12.00
CA LYS A 48 4.68 -10.06 -13.42
C LYS A 48 4.17 -11.49 -13.59
N GLY A 49 3.10 -11.64 -14.36
CA GLY A 49 2.51 -12.95 -14.65
C GLY A 49 1.62 -13.52 -13.55
N SER A 50 1.49 -12.80 -12.44
CA SER A 50 0.65 -13.26 -11.32
C SER A 50 -0.81 -12.85 -11.52
N GLU A 51 -1.73 -13.68 -11.02
CA GLU A 51 -3.14 -13.34 -10.97
C GLU A 51 -3.54 -12.82 -9.59
N VAL A 52 -2.57 -12.66 -8.69
CA VAL A 52 -2.80 -12.19 -7.33
C VAL A 52 -2.36 -10.73 -7.24
N PHE A 53 -3.14 -9.94 -6.53
CA PHE A 53 -2.83 -8.54 -6.25
C PHE A 53 -2.47 -8.39 -4.78
N TYR A 54 -1.49 -7.54 -4.50
CA TYR A 54 -1.01 -7.32 -3.14
C TYR A 54 -1.32 -5.91 -2.70
N LYS A 55 -1.86 -5.76 -1.50
CA LYS A 55 -1.96 -4.47 -0.86
C LYS A 55 -0.73 -4.35 0.06
N PHE A 56 0.20 -3.49 -0.30
CA PHE A 56 1.37 -3.21 0.54
C PHE A 56 1.08 -2.03 1.44
N SER A 57 1.41 -2.19 2.72
CA SER A 57 1.31 -1.13 3.72
C SER A 57 2.72 -0.64 3.99
N CYS A 58 2.95 0.66 3.79
CA CYS A 58 4.30 1.21 3.74
C CYS A 58 4.47 2.37 4.71
N ASP A 59 5.71 2.59 5.13
CA ASP A 59 6.07 3.74 5.94
C ASP A 59 6.19 5.00 5.05
N ARG A 60 6.70 6.10 5.63
CA ARG A 60 6.84 7.36 4.92
C ARG A 60 7.80 7.30 3.74
N ASN A 61 8.70 6.34 3.73
CA ASN A 61 9.73 6.20 2.72
C ASN A 61 9.45 5.04 1.76
N TRP A 62 8.22 4.54 1.75
CA TRP A 62 7.80 3.41 0.92
C TRP A 62 8.51 2.11 1.25
N ASN A 63 9.03 1.97 2.47
CA ASN A 63 9.46 0.66 2.96
C ASN A 63 8.22 -0.17 3.26
N VAL A 64 8.17 -1.38 2.71
CA VAL A 64 7.02 -2.27 2.89
C VAL A 64 7.09 -2.86 4.30
N GLU A 65 6.07 -2.57 5.10
CA GLU A 65 5.97 -3.07 6.47
C GLU A 65 5.02 -4.25 6.58
N GLY A 66 4.12 -4.41 5.62
CA GLY A 66 3.19 -5.52 5.61
C GLY A 66 2.54 -5.68 4.24
N ASP A 67 2.01 -6.87 4.01
CA ASP A 67 1.31 -7.15 2.77
C ASP A 67 0.08 -8.00 3.02
N PHE A 68 -0.83 -7.98 2.05
CA PHE A 68 -2.03 -8.79 2.09
C PHE A 68 -2.40 -9.11 0.64
N ASP A 69 -2.62 -10.38 0.34
CA ASP A 69 -2.93 -10.77 -1.03
C ASP A 69 -4.45 -10.89 -1.24
N GLU A 70 -4.88 -10.52 -2.43
CA GLU A 70 -6.27 -10.56 -2.84
C GLU A 70 -6.36 -11.02 -4.28
N THR A 71 -7.56 -11.45 -4.69
CA THR A 71 -7.76 -11.99 -6.02
C THR A 71 -8.13 -10.92 -7.06
N SER A 72 -8.36 -9.68 -6.61
CA SER A 72 -8.70 -8.57 -7.52
C SER A 72 -8.23 -7.25 -6.95
N ILE A 73 -8.12 -6.26 -7.83
CA ILE A 73 -7.79 -4.88 -7.42
C ILE A 73 -8.88 -4.36 -6.48
N GLU A 74 -10.14 -4.62 -6.82
CA GLU A 74 -11.28 -4.17 -6.00
C GLU A 74 -11.21 -4.73 -4.59
N ALA A 75 -10.89 -6.02 -4.46
CA ALA A 75 -10.77 -6.64 -3.14
C ALA A 75 -9.60 -6.05 -2.36
N ALA A 76 -8.49 -5.76 -3.03
CA ALA A 76 -7.33 -5.13 -2.39
C ALA A 76 -7.65 -3.73 -1.90
N VAL A 77 -8.36 -2.95 -2.71
CA VAL A 77 -8.80 -1.60 -2.34
C VAL A 77 -9.74 -1.67 -1.12
N GLN A 78 -10.69 -2.61 -1.12
CA GLN A 78 -11.61 -2.78 0.00
C GLN A 78 -10.89 -3.20 1.27
N ASN A 79 -9.90 -4.08 1.14
CA ASN A 79 -9.09 -4.49 2.27
C ASN A 79 -8.39 -3.28 2.92
N ALA A 80 -7.79 -2.43 2.09
CA ALA A 80 -7.11 -1.23 2.57
C ALA A 80 -8.09 -0.28 3.26
N GLN A 81 -9.28 -0.08 2.67
CA GLN A 81 -10.26 0.86 3.23
C GLN A 81 -10.78 0.38 4.59
N LYS A 82 -10.91 -0.92 4.79
CA LYS A 82 -11.35 -1.46 6.08
C LYS A 82 -10.38 -1.15 7.21
N GLN A 83 -9.10 -0.99 6.90
CA GLN A 83 -8.08 -0.70 7.91
C GLN A 83 -7.95 0.80 8.20
N SER A 84 -8.40 1.63 7.27
CA SER A 84 -8.27 3.09 7.40
C SER A 84 -9.51 3.69 8.02
N SER A 85 -9.33 4.64 8.95
CA SER A 85 -10.45 5.39 9.52
C SER A 85 -10.94 6.49 8.58
N GLU A 86 -10.13 6.85 7.57
CA GLU A 86 -10.44 7.93 6.64
C GLU A 86 -10.59 7.36 5.23
N PRO A 87 -11.39 8.01 4.37
CA PRO A 87 -11.45 7.61 2.96
C PRO A 87 -10.07 7.70 2.31
N ILE A 88 -9.76 6.72 1.47
CA ILE A 88 -8.49 6.66 0.77
C ILE A 88 -8.69 7.17 -0.64
N THR A 89 -7.85 8.12 -1.06
CA THR A 89 -7.83 8.62 -2.44
C THR A 89 -6.72 7.90 -3.19
N TRP A 90 -7.11 7.03 -4.10
CA TRP A 90 -6.17 6.25 -4.88
C TRP A 90 -5.71 7.01 -6.13
N ILE A 91 -4.43 6.90 -6.44
CA ILE A 91 -3.81 7.52 -7.60
C ILE A 91 -3.26 6.40 -8.47
N LYS A 92 -3.56 6.47 -9.76
CA LYS A 92 -3.04 5.49 -10.71
C LYS A 92 -1.55 5.76 -10.93
N LYS A 93 -0.74 4.70 -10.82
CA LYS A 93 0.70 4.83 -11.05
C LYS A 93 0.96 5.05 -12.52
N GLN A 94 1.73 6.08 -12.85
CA GLN A 94 2.09 6.38 -14.23
C GLN A 94 3.25 5.49 -14.66
N SER A 95 3.12 4.91 -15.86
CA SER A 95 4.21 4.17 -16.46
C SER A 95 5.31 5.14 -16.87
N ARG A 96 6.55 4.75 -16.64
CA ARG A 96 7.71 5.56 -16.99
C ARG A 96 8.48 5.01 -18.18
N ILE A 97 7.86 4.13 -18.91
CA ILE A 97 8.46 3.54 -20.09
C ILE A 97 8.24 4.44 -21.29
#